data_a5e14cce0f81beec4fa1c6429d3d6c0a
#
_entry.id   a5e14cce0f81beec4fa1c6429d3d6c0a
#
_cell.length_a   1.000
_cell.length_b   1.000
_cell.length_c   1.000
_cell.angle_alpha   90.00
_cell.angle_beta   90.00
_cell.angle_gamma   90.00
#
_symmetry.space_group_name_H-M   'P 1'
#
loop_
_entity.id
_entity.type
_entity.pdbx_description
1 polymer ?
#
loop_
_entity_poly.entity_id
_entity_poly.type
_entity_poly.pdbx_seq_one_letter_code
_entity_poly.pdbx_strand_id
1 'polypeptide(L)'
;MSQYGWDECLYVTRDQVSTVRDGLLNTLEDNLVGVYLHGSLTFGCFNPRRSDIDLLAVTAQSLSLNEKRQLAELLLTYSVPFYPPSVTRPIEISLLHMEQLCPWQSPTPFDFHYSEQHRERYTVELANGEWQHWNDSTSTDPDLAAHITIILTNGICLYGESIDNVFPGVPQADYVASLLSDARGALHYLAANPVYSVLSLCRVAAFMTDGLICSKDSGAIWALD
;
A
#
# COMPACT_ATOMS: atom_id res chain seq x y z
N MET A 1 -11.08 -6.53 19.73
CA MET A 1 -11.66 -7.17 18.55
C MET A 1 -10.60 -8.11 18.03
N SER A 2 -11.00 -9.31 17.59
CA SER A 2 -10.10 -10.29 16.97
C SER A 2 -9.61 -9.77 15.61
N GLN A 3 -8.44 -10.24 15.18
CA GLN A 3 -7.92 -10.04 13.82
C GLN A 3 -8.78 -10.83 12.83
N TYR A 4 -8.81 -10.40 11.56
CA TYR A 4 -9.55 -11.07 10.49
C TYR A 4 -8.91 -10.81 9.11
N GLY A 5 -9.28 -11.63 8.15
CA GLY A 5 -8.96 -11.45 6.74
C GLY A 5 -10.07 -10.76 5.95
N TRP A 6 -9.86 -10.69 4.63
CA TRP A 6 -10.83 -10.04 3.74
C TRP A 6 -12.19 -10.73 3.74
N ASP A 7 -12.24 -12.05 3.77
CA ASP A 7 -13.49 -12.80 3.71
C ASP A 7 -14.35 -12.63 4.96
N GLU A 8 -13.71 -12.46 6.13
CA GLU A 8 -14.36 -12.28 7.43
C GLU A 8 -14.41 -10.81 7.88
N CYS A 9 -13.97 -9.87 7.04
CA CYS A 9 -13.87 -8.48 7.45
C CYS A 9 -15.25 -7.86 7.75
N LEU A 10 -15.24 -6.92 8.69
CA LEU A 10 -16.44 -6.18 9.07
C LEU A 10 -17.01 -5.43 7.85
N TYR A 11 -18.36 -5.32 7.81
CA TYR A 11 -19.06 -4.60 6.74
C TYR A 11 -18.48 -3.20 6.50
N VAL A 12 -18.18 -2.44 7.57
CA VAL A 12 -17.63 -1.09 7.46
C VAL A 12 -16.24 -1.05 6.76
N THR A 13 -15.39 -2.07 6.99
CA THR A 13 -14.09 -2.17 6.32
C THR A 13 -14.28 -2.50 4.84
N ARG A 14 -15.18 -3.43 4.54
CA ARG A 14 -15.52 -3.81 3.16
C ARG A 14 -16.15 -2.65 2.40
N ASP A 15 -17.06 -1.93 3.03
CA ASP A 15 -17.73 -0.75 2.48
C ASP A 15 -16.73 0.37 2.17
N GLN A 16 -15.78 0.65 3.07
CA GLN A 16 -14.72 1.63 2.85
C GLN A 16 -13.84 1.27 1.65
N VAL A 17 -13.38 0.01 1.55
CA VAL A 17 -12.60 -0.48 0.42
C VAL A 17 -13.39 -0.37 -0.88
N SER A 18 -14.67 -0.78 -0.87
CA SER A 18 -15.54 -0.69 -2.05
C SER A 18 -15.77 0.75 -2.49
N THR A 19 -16.00 1.67 -1.54
CA THR A 19 -16.18 3.09 -1.82
C THR A 19 -14.93 3.70 -2.48
N VAL A 20 -13.74 3.37 -1.98
CA VAL A 20 -12.50 3.85 -2.58
C VAL A 20 -12.28 3.25 -3.96
N ARG A 21 -12.48 1.93 -4.14
CA ARG A 21 -12.43 1.27 -5.46
C ARG A 21 -13.37 1.95 -6.45
N ASP A 22 -14.61 2.21 -6.07
CA ASP A 22 -15.60 2.83 -6.96
C ASP A 22 -15.24 4.29 -7.27
N GLY A 23 -14.64 5.00 -6.30
CA GLY A 23 -14.06 6.32 -6.51
C GLY A 23 -12.90 6.33 -7.51
N LEU A 24 -12.01 5.32 -7.43
CA LEU A 24 -10.93 5.12 -8.42
C LEU A 24 -11.51 4.86 -9.82
N LEU A 25 -12.51 3.98 -9.92
CA LEU A 25 -13.23 3.71 -11.18
C LEU A 25 -13.82 4.97 -11.80
N ASN A 26 -14.50 5.78 -11.01
CA ASN A 26 -15.14 7.01 -11.49
C ASN A 26 -14.12 8.09 -11.89
N THR A 27 -12.94 8.12 -11.26
CA THR A 27 -11.90 9.12 -11.53
C THR A 27 -11.05 8.75 -12.74
N LEU A 28 -10.74 7.46 -12.90
CA LEU A 28 -9.77 6.98 -13.88
C LEU A 28 -10.43 6.35 -15.12
N GLU A 29 -11.69 5.98 -15.02
CA GLU A 29 -12.49 5.44 -16.13
C GLU A 29 -11.72 4.34 -16.92
N ASP A 30 -11.58 4.49 -18.23
CA ASP A 30 -10.89 3.55 -19.12
C ASP A 30 -9.36 3.49 -18.89
N ASN A 31 -8.78 4.44 -18.12
CA ASN A 31 -7.37 4.42 -17.76
C ASN A 31 -7.07 3.41 -16.64
N LEU A 32 -8.06 2.97 -15.86
CA LEU A 32 -7.88 2.03 -14.77
C LEU A 32 -7.77 0.58 -15.27
N VAL A 33 -6.59 -0.04 -15.12
CA VAL A 33 -6.34 -1.46 -15.44
C VAL A 33 -6.81 -2.37 -14.33
N GLY A 34 -6.52 -2.00 -13.06
CA GLY A 34 -6.94 -2.81 -11.92
C GLY A 34 -6.68 -2.17 -10.57
N VAL A 35 -7.38 -2.70 -9.55
CA VAL A 35 -7.21 -2.35 -8.12
C VAL A 35 -6.97 -3.62 -7.33
N TYR A 36 -5.93 -3.62 -6.51
CA TYR A 36 -5.43 -4.78 -5.78
C TYR A 36 -5.31 -4.48 -4.30
N LEU A 37 -5.89 -5.35 -3.49
CA LEU A 37 -5.77 -5.34 -2.03
C LEU A 37 -4.56 -6.18 -1.63
N HIS A 38 -3.79 -5.71 -0.66
CA HIS A 38 -2.68 -6.46 -0.09
C HIS A 38 -2.56 -6.24 1.43
N GLY A 39 -1.42 -6.59 2.01
CA GLY A 39 -1.15 -6.31 3.41
C GLY A 39 -1.95 -7.16 4.39
N SER A 40 -2.28 -6.58 5.54
CA SER A 40 -2.84 -7.31 6.68
C SER A 40 -4.19 -7.95 6.42
N LEU A 41 -5.03 -7.38 5.55
CA LEU A 41 -6.33 -7.96 5.17
C LEU A 41 -6.17 -9.25 4.37
N THR A 42 -5.14 -9.36 3.54
CA THR A 42 -4.93 -10.56 2.72
C THR A 42 -4.18 -11.65 3.46
N PHE A 43 -3.44 -11.31 4.52
CA PHE A 43 -2.79 -12.26 5.42
C PHE A 43 -3.67 -12.75 6.58
N GLY A 44 -4.91 -12.26 6.72
CA GLY A 44 -5.80 -12.68 7.81
C GLY A 44 -5.44 -12.10 9.19
N CYS A 45 -4.62 -11.05 9.23
CA CYS A 45 -4.14 -10.45 10.48
C CYS A 45 -4.53 -8.97 10.64
N PHE A 46 -5.52 -8.49 9.90
CA PHE A 46 -6.00 -7.12 10.02
C PHE A 46 -6.54 -6.82 11.40
N ASN A 47 -5.98 -5.82 12.06
CA ASN A 47 -6.43 -5.34 13.35
C ASN A 47 -7.26 -4.07 13.17
N PRO A 48 -8.58 -4.09 13.46
CA PRO A 48 -9.46 -2.94 13.22
C PRO A 48 -9.15 -1.69 14.06
N ARG A 49 -8.18 -1.78 14.98
CA ARG A 49 -7.75 -0.63 15.80
C ARG A 49 -6.38 -0.08 15.39
N ARG A 50 -5.58 -0.85 14.63
CA ARG A 50 -4.17 -0.52 14.38
C ARG A 50 -3.76 -0.60 12.93
N SER A 51 -4.38 -1.51 12.15
CA SER A 51 -4.03 -1.70 10.74
C SER A 51 -4.59 -0.57 9.87
N ASP A 52 -3.89 -0.26 8.83
CA ASP A 52 -4.31 0.47 7.65
C ASP A 52 -4.90 -0.49 6.60
N ILE A 53 -5.45 0.07 5.55
CA ILE A 53 -5.93 -0.65 4.37
C ILE A 53 -4.92 -0.39 3.26
N ASP A 54 -4.26 -1.45 2.81
CA ASP A 54 -3.19 -1.39 1.81
C ASP A 54 -3.75 -1.69 0.42
N LEU A 55 -3.65 -0.75 -0.51
CA LEU A 55 -4.12 -0.87 -1.88
C LEU A 55 -2.99 -0.55 -2.87
N LEU A 56 -3.06 -1.16 -4.03
CA LEU A 56 -2.29 -0.76 -5.19
C LEU A 56 -3.21 -0.71 -6.40
N ALA A 57 -3.14 0.36 -7.18
CA ALA A 57 -3.88 0.48 -8.43
C ALA A 57 -2.93 0.66 -9.61
N VAL A 58 -3.32 0.10 -10.74
CA VAL A 58 -2.53 0.17 -11.98
C VAL A 58 -3.36 0.83 -13.06
N THR A 59 -2.75 1.76 -13.80
CA THR A 59 -3.35 2.46 -14.93
C THR A 59 -2.66 2.09 -16.23
N ALA A 60 -3.34 2.26 -17.34
CA ALA A 60 -2.79 2.02 -18.67
C ALA A 60 -1.76 3.09 -19.07
N GLN A 61 -2.01 4.33 -18.69
CA GLN A 61 -1.17 5.50 -18.96
C GLN A 61 -0.90 6.28 -17.67
N SER A 62 0.14 7.12 -17.69
CA SER A 62 0.46 8.00 -16.56
C SER A 62 -0.71 8.92 -16.20
N LEU A 63 -0.82 9.24 -14.92
CA LEU A 63 -1.89 10.08 -14.39
C LEU A 63 -1.73 11.55 -14.79
N SER A 64 -2.80 12.14 -15.27
CA SER A 64 -2.91 13.59 -15.43
C SER A 64 -2.95 14.31 -14.08
N LEU A 65 -2.61 15.59 -14.07
CA LEU A 65 -2.72 16.43 -12.86
C LEU A 65 -4.14 16.47 -12.29
N ASN A 66 -5.16 16.45 -13.15
CA ASN A 66 -6.54 16.48 -12.70
C ASN A 66 -6.96 15.15 -12.04
N GLU A 67 -6.54 14.00 -12.58
CA GLU A 67 -6.75 12.70 -11.95
C GLU A 67 -6.06 12.64 -10.58
N LYS A 68 -4.78 13.06 -10.48
CA LYS A 68 -4.06 13.11 -9.20
C LYS A 68 -4.78 14.00 -8.17
N ARG A 69 -5.28 15.17 -8.60
CA ARG A 69 -6.05 16.06 -7.74
C ARG A 69 -7.33 15.39 -7.21
N GLN A 70 -8.11 14.78 -8.10
CA GLN A 70 -9.34 14.09 -7.73
C GLN A 70 -9.08 12.89 -6.80
N LEU A 71 -8.00 12.14 -7.04
CA LEU A 71 -7.55 11.05 -6.16
C LEU A 71 -7.17 11.55 -4.77
N ALA A 72 -6.46 12.67 -4.67
CA ALA A 72 -6.11 13.27 -3.39
C ALA A 72 -7.37 13.70 -2.62
N GLU A 73 -8.34 14.36 -3.29
CA GLU A 73 -9.64 14.75 -2.70
C GLU A 73 -10.45 13.54 -2.22
N LEU A 74 -10.48 12.45 -3.02
CA LEU A 74 -11.11 11.17 -2.67
C LEU A 74 -10.50 10.59 -1.39
N LEU A 75 -9.16 10.47 -1.36
CA LEU A 75 -8.46 9.84 -0.24
C LEU A 75 -8.48 10.70 1.02
N LEU A 76 -8.41 12.01 0.91
CA LEU A 76 -8.63 12.92 2.04
C LEU A 76 -10.03 12.77 2.65
N THR A 77 -11.02 12.39 1.83
CA THR A 77 -12.40 12.19 2.28
C THR A 77 -12.61 10.84 2.95
N TYR A 78 -12.09 9.76 2.38
CA TYR A 78 -12.40 8.38 2.79
C TYR A 78 -11.31 7.69 3.62
N SER A 79 -10.08 8.17 3.63
CA SER A 79 -9.07 7.79 4.60
C SER A 79 -9.23 8.59 5.88
N VAL A 80 -8.80 8.06 7.00
CA VAL A 80 -8.91 8.72 8.31
C VAL A 80 -7.61 8.55 9.10
N PRO A 81 -7.25 9.52 9.95
CA PRO A 81 -6.09 9.39 10.81
C PRO A 81 -6.17 8.16 11.74
N PHE A 82 -5.04 7.63 12.13
CA PHE A 82 -4.97 6.56 13.13
C PHE A 82 -5.59 6.96 14.48
N TYR A 83 -5.52 8.25 14.82
CA TYR A 83 -6.00 8.80 16.08
C TYR A 83 -6.85 10.07 15.85
N PRO A 84 -7.99 10.21 16.53
CA PRO A 84 -8.62 9.21 17.41
C PRO A 84 -9.09 7.97 16.61
N PRO A 85 -9.17 6.78 17.24
CA PRO A 85 -9.62 5.57 16.56
C PRO A 85 -11.02 5.75 15.98
N SER A 86 -11.15 5.48 14.69
CA SER A 86 -12.42 5.49 13.96
C SER A 86 -12.83 4.07 13.58
N VAL A 87 -14.08 3.90 13.18
CA VAL A 87 -14.60 2.65 12.60
C VAL A 87 -14.02 2.42 11.20
N THR A 88 -13.83 3.49 10.44
CA THR A 88 -13.05 3.52 9.19
C THR A 88 -11.55 3.59 9.51
N ARG A 89 -10.73 3.19 8.54
CA ARG A 89 -9.30 3.03 8.77
C ARG A 89 -8.47 3.92 7.83
N PRO A 90 -7.22 4.22 8.22
CA PRO A 90 -6.27 4.82 7.29
C PRO A 90 -6.14 3.97 6.03
N ILE A 91 -5.91 4.63 4.90
CA ILE A 91 -5.66 3.99 3.61
C ILE A 91 -4.24 4.34 3.20
N GLU A 92 -3.50 3.33 2.78
CA GLU A 92 -2.27 3.49 2.04
C GLU A 92 -2.49 2.98 0.61
N ILE A 93 -2.18 3.79 -0.39
CA ILE A 93 -2.35 3.42 -1.79
C ILE A 93 -1.26 4.01 -2.66
N SER A 94 -0.72 3.17 -3.55
CA SER A 94 0.16 3.59 -4.64
C SER A 94 -0.52 3.35 -5.98
N LEU A 95 -0.35 4.29 -6.91
CA LEU A 95 -0.79 4.17 -8.29
C LEU A 95 0.41 4.20 -9.23
N LEU A 96 0.49 3.18 -10.08
CA LEU A 96 1.52 3.02 -11.10
C LEU A 96 0.85 2.84 -12.46
N HIS A 97 1.52 3.23 -13.54
CA HIS A 97 1.08 2.84 -14.89
C HIS A 97 1.91 1.67 -15.43
N MET A 98 1.36 0.98 -16.41
CA MET A 98 1.93 -0.28 -16.95
C MET A 98 3.40 -0.18 -17.34
N GLU A 99 3.86 0.94 -17.91
CA GLU A 99 5.25 1.13 -18.30
C GLU A 99 6.22 1.26 -17.12
N GLN A 100 5.72 1.56 -15.91
CA GLN A 100 6.52 1.57 -14.67
C GLN A 100 6.73 0.16 -14.11
N LEU A 101 5.86 -0.78 -14.48
CA LEU A 101 5.95 -2.17 -14.07
C LEU A 101 6.73 -3.04 -15.06
N CYS A 102 6.64 -2.75 -16.35
CA CYS A 102 7.26 -3.56 -17.39
C CYS A 102 7.96 -2.69 -18.46
N PRO A 103 9.31 -2.74 -18.58
CA PRO A 103 10.22 -3.61 -17.81
C PRO A 103 10.35 -3.21 -16.35
N TRP A 104 10.58 -4.20 -15.47
CA TRP A 104 10.77 -3.97 -14.03
C TRP A 104 11.89 -2.97 -13.74
N GLN A 105 11.65 -2.06 -12.81
CA GLN A 105 12.58 -1.05 -12.35
C GLN A 105 12.66 -1.03 -10.81
N SER A 106 13.85 -0.84 -10.26
CA SER A 106 14.05 -0.71 -8.82
C SER A 106 15.06 0.44 -8.52
N PRO A 107 14.76 1.39 -7.63
CA PRO A 107 13.47 1.56 -6.96
C PRO A 107 12.34 1.85 -7.96
N THR A 108 11.16 1.28 -7.68
CA THR A 108 10.03 1.32 -8.61
C THR A 108 9.42 2.72 -8.68
N PRO A 109 9.26 3.31 -9.88
CA PRO A 109 8.59 4.59 -10.03
C PRO A 109 7.08 4.45 -9.79
N PHE A 110 6.46 5.55 -9.38
CA PHE A 110 5.01 5.64 -9.22
C PHE A 110 4.49 7.02 -9.63
N ASP A 111 3.22 7.09 -10.00
CA ASP A 111 2.57 8.33 -10.39
C ASP A 111 1.96 9.07 -9.20
N PHE A 112 1.41 8.32 -8.25
CA PHE A 112 0.74 8.87 -7.09
C PHE A 112 0.87 7.91 -5.90
N HIS A 113 1.10 8.47 -4.71
CA HIS A 113 1.10 7.72 -3.46
C HIS A 113 0.40 8.52 -2.37
N TYR A 114 -0.51 7.88 -1.64
CA TYR A 114 -1.16 8.45 -0.48
C TYR A 114 -1.02 7.52 0.74
N SER A 115 -0.70 8.13 1.86
CA SER A 115 -0.86 7.56 3.20
C SER A 115 -1.22 8.71 4.16
N GLU A 116 -1.62 8.39 5.39
CA GLU A 116 -1.96 9.42 6.38
C GLU A 116 -0.79 10.36 6.74
N GLN A 117 0.45 9.92 6.50
CA GLN A 117 1.63 10.79 6.65
C GLN A 117 1.65 11.95 5.65
N HIS A 118 0.99 11.79 4.51
CA HIS A 118 0.92 12.78 3.45
C HIS A 118 -0.34 13.66 3.52
N ARG A 119 -1.26 13.40 4.44
CA ARG A 119 -2.55 14.13 4.57
C ARG A 119 -2.36 15.65 4.63
N GLU A 120 -1.50 16.12 5.52
CA GLU A 120 -1.25 17.57 5.68
C GLU A 120 -0.69 18.18 4.40
N ARG A 121 0.30 17.54 3.77
CA ARG A 121 0.88 17.97 2.50
C ARG A 121 -0.20 18.12 1.43
N TYR A 122 -0.99 17.07 1.18
CA TYR A 122 -2.05 17.13 0.16
C TYR A 122 -3.10 18.20 0.46
N THR A 123 -3.47 18.37 1.72
CA THR A 123 -4.44 19.41 2.14
C THR A 123 -3.91 20.79 1.81
N VAL A 124 -2.65 21.09 2.11
CA VAL A 124 -2.01 22.38 1.86
C VAL A 124 -1.81 22.62 0.36
N GLU A 125 -1.25 21.64 -0.36
CA GLU A 125 -0.96 21.75 -1.81
C GLU A 125 -2.23 21.90 -2.64
N LEU A 126 -3.34 21.26 -2.25
CA LEU A 126 -4.65 21.47 -2.89
C LEU A 126 -5.18 22.88 -2.63
N ALA A 127 -5.04 23.40 -1.42
CA ALA A 127 -5.55 24.71 -1.04
C ALA A 127 -4.79 25.88 -1.69
N ASN A 128 -3.48 25.74 -1.90
CA ASN A 128 -2.62 26.81 -2.41
C ASN A 128 -2.29 26.69 -3.92
N GLY A 129 -2.74 25.59 -4.57
CA GLY A 129 -2.53 25.36 -6.01
C GLY A 129 -1.20 24.68 -6.37
N GLU A 130 -0.38 24.26 -5.41
CA GLU A 130 0.90 23.55 -5.66
C GLU A 130 0.71 22.19 -6.32
N TRP A 131 -0.50 21.61 -6.25
CA TRP A 131 -0.86 20.39 -6.97
C TRP A 131 -0.61 20.47 -8.50
N GLN A 132 -0.56 21.65 -9.08
CA GLN A 132 -0.25 21.87 -10.50
C GLN A 132 1.18 21.47 -10.88
N HIS A 133 2.05 21.24 -9.89
CA HIS A 133 3.45 20.84 -10.04
C HIS A 133 3.71 19.35 -9.74
N TRP A 134 2.68 18.55 -9.45
CA TRP A 134 2.86 17.15 -9.08
C TRP A 134 3.43 16.25 -10.20
N ASN A 135 3.42 16.73 -11.46
CA ASN A 135 4.02 16.02 -12.59
C ASN A 135 5.41 16.57 -12.99
N ASP A 136 5.96 17.53 -12.25
CA ASP A 136 7.27 18.12 -12.58
C ASP A 136 8.45 17.18 -12.29
N SER A 137 8.23 16.12 -11.50
CA SER A 137 9.24 15.11 -11.17
C SER A 137 8.62 13.72 -11.04
N THR A 138 9.41 12.69 -11.36
CA THR A 138 9.05 11.30 -11.12
C THR A 138 9.52 10.90 -9.73
N SER A 139 8.63 10.30 -8.95
CA SER A 139 8.94 9.73 -7.64
C SER A 139 9.18 8.22 -7.74
N THR A 140 10.03 7.69 -6.87
CA THR A 140 10.29 6.25 -6.76
C THR A 140 10.13 5.80 -5.32
N ASP A 141 9.72 4.54 -5.14
CA ASP A 141 9.55 3.95 -3.83
C ASP A 141 10.21 2.56 -3.78
N PRO A 142 11.23 2.34 -2.94
CA PRO A 142 11.84 1.03 -2.78
C PRO A 142 10.88 0.01 -2.14
N ASP A 143 9.84 0.43 -1.40
CA ASP A 143 8.92 -0.47 -0.73
C ASP A 143 7.91 -1.11 -1.70
N LEU A 144 7.75 -0.57 -2.90
CA LEU A 144 6.91 -1.18 -3.95
C LEU A 144 7.36 -2.58 -4.34
N ALA A 145 8.65 -2.90 -4.25
CA ALA A 145 9.13 -4.26 -4.46
C ALA A 145 8.53 -5.24 -3.43
N ALA A 146 8.40 -4.83 -2.16
CA ALA A 146 7.74 -5.64 -1.14
C ALA A 146 6.22 -5.69 -1.34
N HIS A 147 5.57 -4.56 -1.65
CA HIS A 147 4.13 -4.51 -1.89
C HIS A 147 3.73 -5.42 -3.05
N ILE A 148 4.43 -5.36 -4.18
CA ILE A 148 4.16 -6.21 -5.35
C ILE A 148 4.46 -7.69 -5.05
N THR A 149 5.52 -8.00 -4.30
CA THR A 149 5.80 -9.37 -3.86
C THR A 149 4.65 -9.93 -3.00
N ILE A 150 4.09 -9.12 -2.10
CA ILE A 150 2.93 -9.50 -1.28
C ILE A 150 1.68 -9.69 -2.16
N ILE A 151 1.46 -8.81 -3.15
CA ILE A 151 0.35 -8.94 -4.10
C ILE A 151 0.46 -10.25 -4.89
N LEU A 152 1.63 -10.59 -5.41
CA LEU A 152 1.88 -11.84 -6.14
C LEU A 152 1.69 -13.09 -5.27
N THR A 153 1.90 -12.97 -3.95
CA THR A 153 1.81 -14.09 -3.01
C THR A 153 0.39 -14.26 -2.47
N ASN A 154 -0.23 -13.17 -2.02
CA ASN A 154 -1.49 -13.18 -1.25
C ASN A 154 -2.47 -12.08 -1.66
N GLY A 155 -2.20 -11.33 -2.73
CA GLY A 155 -3.05 -10.21 -3.16
C GLY A 155 -4.44 -10.64 -3.61
N ILE A 156 -5.38 -9.73 -3.54
CA ILE A 156 -6.75 -9.91 -4.00
C ILE A 156 -7.07 -8.86 -5.07
N CYS A 157 -7.44 -9.30 -6.26
CA CYS A 157 -7.94 -8.43 -7.32
C CYS A 157 -9.35 -7.96 -6.94
N LEU A 158 -9.51 -6.67 -6.67
CA LEU A 158 -10.80 -6.05 -6.35
C LEU A 158 -11.55 -5.59 -7.61
N TYR A 159 -10.79 -5.31 -8.68
CA TYR A 159 -11.32 -4.86 -9.97
C TYR A 159 -10.27 -5.03 -11.08
N GLY A 160 -10.72 -5.30 -12.28
CA GLY A 160 -9.94 -5.26 -13.53
C GLY A 160 -9.18 -6.54 -13.82
N GLU A 161 -7.99 -6.39 -14.38
CA GLU A 161 -7.14 -7.50 -14.84
C GLU A 161 -6.60 -8.33 -13.67
N SER A 162 -6.36 -9.62 -13.92
CA SER A 162 -5.81 -10.52 -12.90
C SER A 162 -4.38 -10.12 -12.51
N ILE A 163 -3.99 -10.47 -11.29
CA ILE A 163 -2.65 -10.17 -10.75
C ILE A 163 -1.55 -10.69 -11.69
N ASP A 164 -1.68 -11.91 -12.17
CA ASP A 164 -0.69 -12.56 -13.04
C ASP A 164 -0.54 -11.89 -14.42
N ASN A 165 -1.56 -11.17 -14.88
CA ASN A 165 -1.52 -10.44 -16.14
C ASN A 165 -0.87 -9.05 -16.02
N VAL A 166 -0.82 -8.50 -14.82
CA VAL A 166 -0.42 -7.11 -14.57
C VAL A 166 0.98 -7.01 -13.95
N PHE A 167 1.25 -7.85 -12.94
CA PHE A 167 2.48 -7.72 -12.18
C PHE A 167 3.58 -8.66 -12.69
N PRO A 168 4.76 -8.12 -13.04
CA PRO A 168 5.93 -8.94 -13.32
C PRO A 168 6.45 -9.58 -12.02
N GLY A 169 7.21 -10.66 -12.16
CA GLY A 169 7.95 -11.22 -11.02
C GLY A 169 8.98 -10.21 -10.51
N VAL A 170 9.00 -9.99 -9.21
CA VAL A 170 9.98 -9.11 -8.55
C VAL A 170 11.29 -9.87 -8.36
N PRO A 171 12.45 -9.34 -8.81
CA PRO A 171 13.74 -9.95 -8.52
C PRO A 171 13.97 -10.06 -7.01
N GLN A 172 14.43 -11.22 -6.55
CA GLN A 172 14.68 -11.44 -5.12
C GLN A 172 15.61 -10.40 -4.50
N ALA A 173 16.61 -9.91 -5.26
CA ALA A 173 17.53 -8.88 -4.80
C ALA A 173 16.81 -7.56 -4.46
N ASP A 174 15.80 -7.18 -5.24
CA ASP A 174 15.04 -5.95 -5.03
C ASP A 174 14.07 -6.11 -3.85
N TYR A 175 13.44 -7.27 -3.70
CA TYR A 175 12.64 -7.58 -2.52
C TYR A 175 13.50 -7.55 -1.24
N VAL A 176 14.70 -8.13 -1.26
CA VAL A 176 15.65 -8.07 -0.13
C VAL A 176 16.06 -6.61 0.16
N ALA A 177 16.34 -5.81 -0.87
CA ALA A 177 16.68 -4.40 -0.70
C ALA A 177 15.54 -3.62 -0.01
N SER A 178 14.29 -3.86 -0.40
CA SER A 178 13.10 -3.28 0.25
C SER A 178 13.00 -3.72 1.72
N LEU A 179 13.12 -5.01 2.01
CA LEU A 179 13.10 -5.51 3.40
C LEU A 179 14.21 -4.91 4.26
N LEU A 180 15.41 -4.71 3.72
CA LEU A 180 16.51 -4.07 4.44
C LEU A 180 16.27 -2.57 4.67
N SER A 181 15.59 -1.90 3.75
CA SER A 181 15.12 -0.52 3.94
C SER A 181 14.12 -0.43 5.09
N ASP A 182 13.11 -1.31 5.10
CA ASP A 182 12.12 -1.42 6.18
C ASP A 182 12.78 -1.72 7.54
N ALA A 183 13.77 -2.63 7.57
CA ALA A 183 14.52 -2.93 8.79
C ALA A 183 15.30 -1.72 9.33
N ARG A 184 15.94 -0.93 8.46
CA ARG A 184 16.64 0.30 8.87
C ARG A 184 15.67 1.33 9.45
N GLY A 185 14.52 1.52 8.80
CA GLY A 185 13.43 2.36 9.30
C GLY A 185 12.93 1.89 10.67
N ALA A 186 12.66 0.58 10.81
CA ALA A 186 12.22 -0.02 12.07
C ALA A 186 13.24 0.19 13.21
N LEU A 187 14.53 0.04 12.93
CA LEU A 187 15.58 0.32 13.93
C LEU A 187 15.62 1.80 14.33
N HIS A 188 15.45 2.71 13.37
CA HIS A 188 15.42 4.14 13.65
C HIS A 188 14.25 4.53 14.56
N TYR A 189 13.09 3.93 14.36
CA TYR A 189 11.87 4.22 15.12
C TYR A 189 11.64 3.31 16.34
N LEU A 190 12.60 2.45 16.69
CA LEU A 190 12.44 1.44 17.74
C LEU A 190 12.01 2.02 19.09
N ALA A 191 12.56 3.16 19.48
CA ALA A 191 12.19 3.81 20.74
C ALA A 191 10.80 4.47 20.71
N ALA A 192 10.39 4.98 19.55
CA ALA A 192 9.12 5.68 19.40
C ALA A 192 7.94 4.71 19.15
N ASN A 193 8.19 3.60 18.43
CA ASN A 193 7.18 2.60 18.10
C ASN A 193 7.74 1.17 18.23
N PRO A 194 8.02 0.70 19.46
CA PRO A 194 8.75 -0.55 19.67
C PRO A 194 8.00 -1.79 19.14
N VAL A 195 6.68 -1.83 19.29
CA VAL A 195 5.89 -2.98 18.83
C VAL A 195 5.97 -3.12 17.30
N TYR A 196 5.70 -2.05 16.57
CA TYR A 196 5.80 -2.05 15.11
C TYR A 196 7.21 -2.44 14.65
N SER A 197 8.23 -1.85 15.27
CA SER A 197 9.62 -2.06 14.90
C SER A 197 10.06 -3.50 15.12
N VAL A 198 9.74 -4.10 16.28
CA VAL A 198 10.10 -5.49 16.57
C VAL A 198 9.39 -6.45 15.61
N LEU A 199 8.09 -6.26 15.38
CA LEU A 199 7.33 -7.11 14.45
C LEU A 199 7.85 -7.01 13.01
N SER A 200 8.24 -5.80 12.55
CA SER A 200 8.85 -5.61 11.23
C SER A 200 10.19 -6.32 11.13
N LEU A 201 11.05 -6.23 12.15
CA LEU A 201 12.34 -6.92 12.17
C LEU A 201 12.19 -8.44 12.20
N CYS A 202 11.21 -8.99 12.92
CA CYS A 202 10.90 -10.43 12.91
C CYS A 202 10.49 -10.90 11.52
N ARG A 203 9.64 -10.14 10.80
CA ARG A 203 9.26 -10.45 9.41
C ARG A 203 10.47 -10.48 8.49
N VAL A 204 11.38 -9.49 8.60
CA VAL A 204 12.61 -9.46 7.80
C VAL A 204 13.50 -10.66 8.14
N ALA A 205 13.68 -11.00 9.42
CA ALA A 205 14.48 -12.14 9.84
C ALA A 205 13.90 -13.46 9.32
N ALA A 206 12.59 -13.66 9.35
CA ALA A 206 11.92 -14.84 8.84
C ALA A 206 12.20 -15.06 7.35
N PHE A 207 12.16 -13.98 6.54
CA PHE A 207 12.50 -14.07 5.13
C PHE A 207 14.00 -14.34 4.92
N MET A 208 14.87 -13.62 5.62
CA MET A 208 16.32 -13.75 5.44
C MET A 208 16.86 -15.13 5.86
N THR A 209 16.18 -15.82 6.79
CA THR A 209 16.58 -17.13 7.29
C THR A 209 15.94 -18.26 6.50
N ASP A 210 14.62 -18.22 6.31
CA ASP A 210 13.83 -19.35 5.78
C ASP A 210 13.11 -19.02 4.45
N GLY A 211 13.29 -17.82 3.90
CA GLY A 211 12.60 -17.37 2.68
C GLY A 211 11.10 -17.15 2.89
N LEU A 212 10.63 -16.99 4.13
CA LEU A 212 9.21 -16.92 4.45
C LEU A 212 8.64 -15.52 4.16
N ILE A 213 7.77 -15.42 3.17
CA ILE A 213 6.96 -14.21 2.92
C ILE A 213 5.74 -14.28 3.83
N CYS A 214 5.65 -13.40 4.83
CA CYS A 214 4.63 -13.49 5.86
C CYS A 214 4.23 -12.11 6.40
N SER A 215 3.16 -12.08 7.21
CA SER A 215 2.77 -10.89 7.97
C SER A 215 3.76 -10.58 9.09
N LYS A 216 3.71 -9.36 9.63
CA LYS A 216 4.48 -8.98 10.83
C LYS A 216 4.17 -9.90 12.01
N ASP A 217 2.90 -10.26 12.21
CA ASP A 217 2.47 -11.15 13.29
C ASP A 217 3.00 -12.58 13.10
N SER A 218 2.91 -13.12 11.87
CA SER A 218 3.45 -14.46 11.56
C SER A 218 4.97 -14.49 11.69
N GLY A 219 5.67 -13.41 11.32
CA GLY A 219 7.10 -13.28 11.52
C GLY A 219 7.49 -13.25 13.01
N ALA A 220 6.66 -12.64 13.86
CA ALA A 220 6.87 -12.66 15.31
C ALA A 220 6.64 -14.07 15.91
N ILE A 221 5.62 -14.80 15.45
CA ILE A 221 5.40 -16.18 15.85
C ILE A 221 6.60 -17.03 15.46
N TRP A 222 7.05 -16.95 14.21
CA TRP A 222 8.25 -17.63 13.73
C TRP A 222 9.50 -17.34 14.60
N ALA A 223 9.66 -16.11 15.09
CA ALA A 223 10.81 -15.73 15.90
C ALA A 223 10.76 -16.26 17.37
N LEU A 224 9.60 -16.75 17.82
CA LEU A 224 9.40 -17.33 19.16
C LEU A 224 9.60 -18.86 19.18
N ASP A 225 9.52 -19.52 18.01
CA ASP A 225 9.75 -20.96 17.83
C ASP A 225 11.25 -21.26 17.65
#